data_b49bfca6b31b5c86c62715cfd5c3fdae
#
_entry.id   b49bfca6b31b5c86c62715cfd5c3fdae
#
_cell.length_a   1.000
_cell.length_b   1.000
_cell.length_c   1.000
_cell.angle_alpha   90.00
_cell.angle_beta   90.00
_cell.angle_gamma   90.00
#
_symmetry.space_group_name_H-M   'P 1'
#
loop_
_entity.id
_entity.type
_entity.pdbx_description
1 polymer ?
#
loop_
_entity_poly.entity_id
_entity_poly.type
_entity_poly.pdbx_seq_one_letter_code
_entity_poly.pdbx_strand_id
1 'polypeptide(L)'
;MPYSKQDLIEFNHLRHLVLLYGDSKRPWTNEQLKYYAAHLGSDGKADDWFFDSFLFINPKSRSGRDYVADVNLGKSMSGEGDFFTVCSPNPADKGDWEELLQFYFGKEGALHALDNTIEDLSGSVAAPEHRRNVVLTLPYPHITQKRFGEIGHTGGDLNFSIETQNLSVATESRLKAEMWFIDRIMEMWEKAHLKNINLLGVYWIFETVYRSRSMK
;
A
#
# COMPACT_ATOMS: atom_id res chain seq x y z
N MET A 1 -23.38 -11.24 5.50
CA MET A 1 -22.50 -10.35 6.28
C MET A 1 -23.26 -9.07 6.52
N PRO A 2 -23.31 -8.53 7.74
CA PRO A 2 -23.86 -7.21 7.92
C PRO A 2 -22.87 -6.22 7.27
N TYR A 3 -23.34 -5.49 6.28
CA TYR A 3 -22.61 -4.32 5.79
C TYR A 3 -22.44 -3.35 6.96
N SER A 4 -21.23 -2.84 7.17
CA SER A 4 -21.01 -1.74 8.10
C SER A 4 -21.93 -0.58 7.70
N LYS A 5 -22.62 0.01 8.67
CA LYS A 5 -23.46 1.18 8.42
C LYS A 5 -22.56 2.31 7.92
N GLN A 6 -22.94 2.94 6.82
CA GLN A 6 -22.13 3.91 6.09
C GLN A 6 -21.68 5.15 6.88
N ASP A 7 -22.21 5.40 8.05
CA ASP A 7 -21.92 6.59 8.86
C ASP A 7 -21.22 6.31 10.18
N LEU A 8 -20.55 5.13 10.30
CA LEU A 8 -19.83 4.81 11.52
C LEU A 8 -18.54 5.62 11.60
N ILE A 9 -18.44 6.45 12.62
CA ILE A 9 -17.22 7.17 13.04
C ILE A 9 -16.01 6.22 13.11
N GLU A 10 -16.25 4.95 13.48
CA GLU A 10 -15.25 3.88 13.55
C GLU A 10 -14.54 3.59 12.22
N PHE A 11 -15.19 3.84 11.07
CA PHE A 11 -14.58 3.70 9.74
C PHE A 11 -14.27 5.05 9.09
N ASN A 12 -14.21 6.09 9.88
CA ASN A 12 -13.86 7.44 9.46
C ASN A 12 -14.65 7.89 8.21
N HIS A 13 -15.96 7.63 8.21
CA HIS A 13 -16.91 7.98 7.15
C HIS A 13 -16.60 7.42 5.76
N LEU A 14 -15.91 6.29 5.68
CA LEU A 14 -15.60 5.63 4.42
C LEU A 14 -16.88 5.16 3.71
N ARG A 15 -17.11 5.62 2.47
CA ARG A 15 -18.23 5.24 1.60
C ARG A 15 -17.75 4.64 0.29
N HIS A 16 -16.77 5.31 -0.35
CA HIS A 16 -16.30 4.97 -1.69
C HIS A 16 -14.78 4.96 -1.74
N LEU A 17 -14.21 3.77 -1.76
CA LEU A 17 -12.76 3.55 -1.86
C LEU A 17 -12.37 3.33 -3.32
N VAL A 18 -11.45 4.14 -3.82
CA VAL A 18 -10.80 3.92 -5.12
C VAL A 18 -9.44 3.27 -4.96
N LEU A 19 -9.12 2.34 -5.85
CA LEU A 19 -7.83 1.68 -5.91
C LEU A 19 -6.94 2.43 -6.93
N LEU A 20 -5.86 3.01 -6.43
CA LEU A 20 -4.87 3.73 -7.21
C LEU A 20 -3.63 2.85 -7.42
N TYR A 21 -3.61 2.13 -8.55
CA TYR A 21 -2.44 1.32 -8.92
C TYR A 21 -1.29 2.22 -9.34
N GLY A 22 -0.23 2.24 -8.54
CA GLY A 22 0.96 3.03 -8.76
C GLY A 22 2.01 2.28 -9.58
N ASP A 23 2.66 2.99 -10.49
CA ASP A 23 3.99 2.66 -10.98
C ASP A 23 4.99 3.35 -10.05
N SER A 24 5.77 2.60 -9.27
CA SER A 24 6.76 3.16 -8.34
C SER A 24 7.81 4.06 -9.02
N LYS A 25 7.83 4.09 -10.34
CA LYS A 25 8.70 4.97 -11.13
C LYS A 25 8.14 6.40 -11.25
N ARG A 26 6.81 6.55 -11.12
CA ARG A 26 6.12 7.82 -11.28
C ARG A 26 5.11 8.01 -10.17
N PRO A 27 5.34 8.95 -9.26
CA PRO A 27 4.35 9.28 -8.25
C PRO A 27 3.09 9.86 -8.91
N TRP A 28 1.95 9.71 -8.26
CA TRP A 28 0.71 10.34 -8.64
C TRP A 28 0.85 11.86 -8.58
N THR A 29 0.34 12.54 -9.60
CA THR A 29 0.34 14.01 -9.68
C THR A 29 -1.02 14.59 -9.33
N ASN A 30 -1.06 15.87 -8.94
CA ASN A 30 -2.30 16.62 -8.70
C ASN A 30 -3.25 16.52 -9.92
N GLU A 31 -2.71 16.66 -11.13
CA GLU A 31 -3.50 16.59 -12.38
C GLU A 31 -4.16 15.22 -12.60
N GLN A 32 -3.56 14.16 -12.15
CA GLN A 32 -4.16 12.83 -12.23
C GLN A 32 -5.18 12.61 -11.11
N LEU A 33 -4.84 13.03 -9.89
CA LEU A 33 -5.66 12.77 -8.70
C LEU A 33 -6.97 13.56 -8.69
N LYS A 34 -7.02 14.74 -9.33
CA LYS A 34 -8.25 15.55 -9.40
C LYS A 34 -9.44 14.80 -9.99
N TYR A 35 -9.22 13.91 -10.97
CA TYR A 35 -10.28 13.12 -11.59
C TYR A 35 -10.84 12.01 -10.71
N TYR A 36 -10.13 11.66 -9.65
CA TYR A 36 -10.58 10.73 -8.63
C TYR A 36 -11.13 11.45 -7.40
N ALA A 37 -10.63 12.64 -7.11
CA ALA A 37 -11.05 13.39 -5.95
C ALA A 37 -12.41 14.10 -6.19
N ALA A 38 -12.67 14.59 -7.41
CA ALA A 38 -13.87 15.36 -7.71
C ALA A 38 -14.44 15.06 -9.09
N HIS A 39 -15.75 15.32 -9.26
CA HIS A 39 -16.37 15.46 -10.56
C HIS A 39 -15.98 16.82 -11.15
N LEU A 40 -15.54 16.82 -12.41
CA LEU A 40 -15.16 18.05 -13.13
C LEU A 40 -16.20 18.35 -14.21
N GLY A 41 -16.76 19.54 -14.15
CA GLY A 41 -17.65 20.05 -15.18
C GLY A 41 -16.93 20.26 -16.52
N SER A 42 -17.69 20.63 -17.56
CA SER A 42 -17.16 20.86 -18.90
C SER A 42 -16.17 22.03 -18.98
N ASP A 43 -16.20 22.93 -18.01
CA ASP A 43 -15.23 24.03 -17.84
C ASP A 43 -13.97 23.65 -17.06
N GLY A 44 -13.87 22.38 -16.65
CA GLY A 44 -12.75 21.83 -15.89
C GLY A 44 -12.75 22.18 -14.40
N LYS A 45 -13.79 22.84 -13.89
CA LYS A 45 -13.94 23.13 -12.47
C LYS A 45 -14.64 21.99 -11.76
N ALA A 46 -14.26 21.77 -10.50
CA ALA A 46 -14.96 20.83 -9.63
C ALA A 46 -16.35 21.38 -9.26
N ASP A 47 -17.36 20.55 -9.37
CA ASP A 47 -18.74 20.84 -8.97
C ASP A 47 -19.26 19.89 -7.89
N ASP A 48 -18.63 18.74 -7.69
CA ASP A 48 -18.93 17.80 -6.60
C ASP A 48 -17.71 16.94 -6.26
N TRP A 49 -17.69 16.41 -5.03
CA TRP A 49 -16.68 15.44 -4.60
C TRP A 49 -17.04 14.03 -5.08
N PHE A 50 -15.99 13.23 -5.41
CA PHE A 50 -16.19 11.91 -5.98
C PHE A 50 -15.83 10.82 -4.96
N PHE A 51 -14.57 10.35 -4.91
CA PHE A 51 -14.17 9.36 -3.93
C PHE A 51 -13.77 10.02 -2.62
N ASP A 52 -14.11 9.36 -1.50
CA ASP A 52 -13.75 9.82 -0.15
C ASP A 52 -12.56 9.07 0.44
N SER A 53 -12.13 7.99 -0.22
CA SER A 53 -11.07 7.13 0.28
C SER A 53 -10.21 6.60 -0.87
N PHE A 54 -8.89 6.51 -0.62
CA PHE A 54 -7.89 6.21 -1.64
C PHE A 54 -6.95 5.12 -1.16
N LEU A 55 -6.92 3.99 -1.85
CA LEU A 55 -5.97 2.91 -1.61
C LEU A 55 -4.83 2.99 -2.63
N PHE A 56 -3.63 3.33 -2.17
CA PHE A 56 -2.44 3.32 -3.00
C PHE A 56 -1.84 1.92 -3.07
N ILE A 57 -1.90 1.30 -4.24
CA ILE A 57 -1.39 -0.06 -4.49
C ILE A 57 -0.16 0.00 -5.37
N ASN A 58 0.97 -0.45 -4.83
CA ASN A 58 2.23 -0.56 -5.55
C ASN A 58 2.67 -2.02 -5.55
N PRO A 59 2.48 -2.77 -6.65
CA PRO A 59 2.85 -4.19 -6.70
C PRO A 59 4.34 -4.42 -6.87
N LYS A 60 5.07 -3.44 -7.41
CA LYS A 60 6.52 -3.54 -7.70
C LYS A 60 7.28 -2.30 -7.26
N SER A 61 8.53 -2.51 -6.87
CA SER A 61 9.50 -1.44 -6.65
C SER A 61 9.96 -0.80 -7.97
N ARG A 62 10.66 0.31 -7.88
CA ARG A 62 11.26 0.98 -9.03
C ARG A 62 12.29 0.09 -9.76
N SER A 63 12.99 -0.76 -9.01
CA SER A 63 13.91 -1.76 -9.55
C SER A 63 13.21 -2.95 -10.22
N GLY A 64 11.89 -3.06 -10.09
CA GLY A 64 11.07 -4.16 -10.61
C GLY A 64 10.95 -5.36 -9.67
N ARG A 65 11.42 -5.24 -8.41
CA ARG A 65 11.21 -6.26 -7.40
C ARG A 65 9.79 -6.23 -6.86
N ASP A 66 9.33 -7.37 -6.39
CA ASP A 66 7.94 -7.59 -6.03
C ASP A 66 7.66 -7.22 -4.56
N TYR A 67 6.67 -6.36 -4.33
CA TYR A 67 6.07 -6.12 -3.01
C TYR A 67 4.99 -7.13 -2.68
N VAL A 68 4.50 -7.86 -3.68
CA VAL A 68 3.55 -8.98 -3.54
C VAL A 68 4.29 -10.29 -3.43
N ALA A 69 3.61 -11.34 -3.01
CA ALA A 69 4.07 -12.69 -3.32
C ALA A 69 3.95 -12.90 -4.84
N ASP A 70 4.81 -13.76 -5.37
CA ASP A 70 4.85 -14.07 -6.80
C ASP A 70 3.48 -14.48 -7.32
N VAL A 71 2.72 -13.53 -7.79
CA VAL A 71 1.51 -13.80 -8.54
C VAL A 71 1.85 -13.62 -10.01
N ASN A 72 2.46 -14.61 -10.62
CA ASN A 72 2.30 -14.72 -12.04
C ASN A 72 0.98 -15.44 -12.29
N LEU A 73 0.05 -14.73 -12.79
CA LEU A 73 -1.10 -15.29 -13.50
C LEU A 73 -0.57 -16.01 -14.75
N GLY A 74 0.07 -17.13 -14.51
CA GLY A 74 0.66 -17.92 -15.56
C GLY A 74 -0.21 -19.13 -15.85
N LYS A 75 -0.05 -19.67 -16.93
CA LYS A 75 -0.59 -20.84 -17.59
C LYS A 75 -1.25 -21.86 -16.67
N SER A 76 -2.48 -22.23 -16.99
CA SER A 76 -3.05 -23.50 -16.56
C SER A 76 -2.12 -24.64 -16.92
N MET A 77 -1.64 -25.38 -15.93
CA MET A 77 -0.75 -26.53 -16.16
C MET A 77 -1.50 -27.84 -16.34
N SER A 78 -2.79 -27.91 -15.99
CA SER A 78 -3.54 -29.14 -15.98
C SER A 78 -4.58 -29.25 -17.11
N GLY A 79 -4.79 -28.22 -17.89
CA GLY A 79 -5.87 -28.19 -18.88
C GLY A 79 -7.28 -28.14 -18.28
N GLU A 80 -7.41 -28.18 -16.97
CA GLU A 80 -8.69 -28.18 -16.20
C GLU A 80 -8.98 -26.85 -15.49
N GLY A 81 -8.26 -25.77 -15.86
CA GLY A 81 -8.53 -24.43 -15.32
C GLY A 81 -7.79 -24.08 -14.03
N ASP A 82 -6.97 -24.97 -13.50
CA ASP A 82 -6.12 -24.65 -12.34
C ASP A 82 -4.95 -23.76 -12.75
N PHE A 83 -4.85 -22.61 -12.09
CA PHE A 83 -3.74 -21.69 -12.30
C PHE A 83 -2.64 -21.98 -11.30
N PHE A 84 -1.46 -22.34 -11.79
CA PHE A 84 -0.26 -22.44 -10.96
C PHE A 84 0.60 -21.20 -11.15
N THR A 85 1.04 -20.67 -10.04
CA THR A 85 2.02 -19.59 -10.02
C THR A 85 3.41 -20.17 -10.20
N VAL A 86 4.02 -19.95 -11.33
CA VAL A 86 5.41 -20.36 -11.60
C VAL A 86 6.24 -19.10 -11.76
N CYS A 87 6.90 -18.68 -10.70
CA CYS A 87 7.81 -17.56 -10.76
C CYS A 87 9.07 -17.84 -9.98
N SER A 88 10.15 -17.33 -10.53
CA SER A 88 11.31 -17.08 -9.72
C SER A 88 11.00 -15.88 -8.83
N PRO A 89 11.00 -16.04 -7.49
CA PRO A 89 10.76 -14.93 -6.58
C PRO A 89 11.80 -13.83 -6.80
N ASN A 90 11.32 -12.60 -6.94
CA ASN A 90 12.16 -11.42 -6.97
C ASN A 90 11.71 -10.43 -5.90
N PRO A 91 11.78 -10.82 -4.60
CA PRO A 91 11.20 -10.06 -3.52
C PRO A 91 11.93 -8.74 -3.30
N ALA A 92 11.17 -7.71 -3.00
CA ALA A 92 11.66 -6.41 -2.61
C ALA A 92 12.45 -6.50 -1.29
N ASP A 93 13.60 -5.82 -1.23
CA ASP A 93 14.41 -5.73 -0.01
C ASP A 93 14.08 -4.47 0.80
N LYS A 94 14.81 -4.25 1.89
CA LYS A 94 14.66 -3.09 2.77
C LYS A 94 14.77 -1.77 2.00
N GLY A 95 15.72 -1.68 1.06
CA GLY A 95 15.93 -0.48 0.24
C GLY A 95 14.71 -0.18 -0.64
N ASP A 96 14.10 -1.20 -1.22
CA ASP A 96 12.86 -1.06 -1.98
C ASP A 96 11.69 -0.61 -1.07
N TRP A 97 11.62 -1.13 0.17
CA TRP A 97 10.58 -0.71 1.12
C TRP A 97 10.78 0.75 1.58
N GLU A 98 12.03 1.17 1.77
CA GLU A 98 12.35 2.59 2.03
C GLU A 98 11.99 3.48 0.83
N GLU A 99 12.21 3.01 -0.39
CA GLU A 99 11.81 3.70 -1.61
C GLU A 99 10.28 3.86 -1.71
N LEU A 100 9.52 2.85 -1.31
CA LEU A 100 8.05 2.92 -1.25
C LEU A 100 7.58 3.99 -0.24
N LEU A 101 8.24 4.09 0.91
CA LEU A 101 7.96 5.17 1.86
C LEU A 101 8.24 6.55 1.24
N GLN A 102 9.33 6.71 0.47
CA GLN A 102 9.61 7.95 -0.23
C GLN A 102 8.59 8.23 -1.35
N PHE A 103 8.09 7.20 -2.02
CA PHE A 103 7.00 7.35 -2.99
C PHE A 103 5.73 7.93 -2.34
N TYR A 104 5.42 7.54 -1.11
CA TYR A 104 4.27 8.09 -0.38
C TYR A 104 4.54 9.47 0.21
N PHE A 105 5.62 9.62 0.97
CA PHE A 105 5.88 10.76 1.85
C PHE A 105 6.93 11.75 1.33
N GLY A 106 7.62 11.45 0.23
CA GLY A 106 8.57 12.38 -0.36
C GLY A 106 7.92 13.73 -0.72
N LYS A 107 8.71 14.77 -0.88
CA LYS A 107 8.21 16.12 -1.19
C LYS A 107 7.25 16.16 -2.40
N GLU A 108 7.51 15.32 -3.39
CA GLU A 108 6.65 15.13 -4.57
C GLU A 108 5.91 13.78 -4.49
N GLY A 109 5.71 13.27 -3.29
CA GLY A 109 5.07 11.98 -3.05
C GLY A 109 3.57 12.03 -3.22
N ALA A 110 2.99 10.84 -3.38
CA ALA A 110 1.57 10.68 -3.69
C ALA A 110 0.63 11.28 -2.64
N LEU A 111 1.03 11.28 -1.35
CA LEU A 111 0.20 11.82 -0.28
C LEU A 111 0.16 13.36 -0.30
N HIS A 112 1.30 14.01 -0.54
CA HIS A 112 1.33 15.46 -0.72
C HIS A 112 0.57 15.89 -1.98
N ALA A 113 0.68 15.12 -3.05
CA ALA A 113 -0.08 15.39 -4.26
C ALA A 113 -1.60 15.30 -4.01
N LEU A 114 -2.05 14.28 -3.26
CA LEU A 114 -3.48 14.16 -2.92
C LEU A 114 -3.94 15.27 -1.98
N ASP A 115 -3.17 15.57 -0.93
CA ASP A 115 -3.49 16.63 0.04
C ASP A 115 -3.64 17.98 -0.64
N ASN A 116 -2.68 18.35 -1.51
CA ASN A 116 -2.71 19.56 -2.30
C ASN A 116 -3.87 19.57 -3.31
N THR A 117 -4.17 18.42 -3.93
CA THR A 117 -5.31 18.31 -4.87
C THR A 117 -6.63 18.66 -4.18
N ILE A 118 -6.86 18.15 -2.97
CA ILE A 118 -8.08 18.45 -2.20
C ILE A 118 -8.12 19.93 -1.82
N GLU A 119 -7.00 20.50 -1.40
CA GLU A 119 -6.90 21.94 -1.09
C GLU A 119 -7.25 22.80 -2.30
N ASP A 120 -6.65 22.51 -3.47
CA ASP A 120 -6.87 23.25 -4.71
C ASP A 120 -8.33 23.17 -5.17
N LEU A 121 -8.94 21.98 -5.13
CA LEU A 121 -10.33 21.76 -5.53
C LEU A 121 -11.32 22.45 -4.58
N SER A 122 -10.98 22.60 -3.30
CA SER A 122 -11.78 23.33 -2.31
C SER A 122 -11.94 24.83 -2.63
N GLY A 123 -11.17 25.35 -3.58
CA GLY A 123 -11.38 26.68 -4.15
C GLY A 123 -12.56 26.79 -5.14
N SER A 124 -13.05 25.67 -5.67
CA SER A 124 -14.13 25.61 -6.66
C SER A 124 -15.41 24.99 -6.10
N VAL A 125 -15.30 24.01 -5.23
CA VAL A 125 -16.40 23.32 -4.54
C VAL A 125 -16.21 23.48 -3.02
N ALA A 126 -17.28 23.48 -2.26
CA ALA A 126 -17.19 23.55 -0.80
C ALA A 126 -16.25 22.44 -0.26
N ALA A 127 -15.39 22.81 0.71
CA ALA A 127 -14.47 21.85 1.30
C ALA A 127 -15.20 20.58 1.78
N PRO A 128 -14.57 19.39 1.70
CA PRO A 128 -15.20 18.17 2.16
C PRO A 128 -15.54 18.27 3.65
N GLU A 129 -16.69 17.76 4.05
CA GLU A 129 -17.12 17.73 5.45
C GLU A 129 -16.11 16.98 6.34
N HIS A 130 -15.48 15.93 5.78
CA HIS A 130 -14.50 15.09 6.47
C HIS A 130 -13.23 15.00 5.63
N ARG A 131 -12.09 14.87 6.32
CA ARG A 131 -10.82 14.54 5.65
C ARG A 131 -10.97 13.25 4.86
N ARG A 132 -10.33 13.19 3.69
CA ARG A 132 -10.32 11.99 2.86
C ARG A 132 -9.43 10.91 3.46
N ASN A 133 -9.84 9.66 3.34
CA ASN A 133 -9.08 8.55 3.90
C ASN A 133 -8.03 8.04 2.90
N VAL A 134 -6.89 7.62 3.43
CA VAL A 134 -5.89 6.89 2.66
C VAL A 134 -5.54 5.57 3.32
N VAL A 135 -5.30 4.57 2.48
CA VAL A 135 -4.79 3.26 2.86
C VAL A 135 -3.52 3.01 2.05
N LEU A 136 -2.47 2.53 2.69
CA LEU A 136 -1.17 2.35 2.06
C LEU A 136 -0.83 0.87 1.94
N THR A 137 -0.15 0.49 0.86
CA THR A 137 0.34 -0.88 0.69
C THR A 137 1.32 -1.26 1.80
N LEU A 138 1.05 -2.39 2.44
CA LEU A 138 2.01 -3.12 3.28
C LEU A 138 2.66 -4.21 2.42
N PRO A 139 3.97 -4.11 2.12
CA PRO A 139 4.67 -5.10 1.31
C PRO A 139 4.72 -6.46 1.98
N TYR A 140 4.76 -7.52 1.17
CA TYR A 140 4.84 -8.89 1.65
C TYR A 140 6.30 -9.31 1.89
N PRO A 141 6.67 -9.72 3.12
CA PRO A 141 7.99 -10.28 3.41
C PRO A 141 8.07 -11.72 2.91
N HIS A 142 8.65 -11.93 1.74
CA HIS A 142 8.58 -13.19 1.01
C HIS A 142 9.27 -14.35 1.75
N ILE A 143 8.57 -15.49 1.88
CA ILE A 143 9.00 -16.67 2.67
C ILE A 143 10.26 -17.38 2.17
N THR A 144 10.78 -17.03 1.00
CA THR A 144 12.05 -17.58 0.47
C THR A 144 13.20 -16.60 0.55
N GLN A 145 12.95 -15.35 0.98
CA GLN A 145 13.95 -14.29 1.00
C GLN A 145 14.98 -14.50 2.13
N LYS A 146 16.24 -14.66 1.74
CA LYS A 146 17.35 -14.93 2.68
C LYS A 146 18.04 -13.65 3.19
N ARG A 147 17.89 -12.56 2.45
CA ARG A 147 18.54 -11.27 2.73
C ARG A 147 17.55 -10.14 2.45
N PHE A 148 17.01 -9.57 3.51
CA PHE A 148 16.12 -8.41 3.40
C PHE A 148 16.87 -7.11 3.63
N GLY A 149 17.78 -7.09 4.55
CA GLY A 149 18.52 -5.94 5.05
C GLY A 149 18.43 -5.84 6.56
N GLU A 150 19.33 -5.07 7.15
CA GLU A 150 19.38 -4.83 8.59
C GLU A 150 18.35 -3.75 9.00
N ILE A 151 17.62 -4.02 10.08
CA ILE A 151 16.68 -3.08 10.69
C ILE A 151 17.18 -2.69 12.07
N GLY A 152 17.52 -1.41 12.25
CA GLY A 152 18.02 -0.92 13.53
C GLY A 152 19.30 -1.66 13.93
N HIS A 153 19.34 -2.18 15.16
CA HIS A 153 20.49 -2.90 15.73
C HIS A 153 20.23 -4.42 15.79
N THR A 154 19.68 -5.01 14.75
CA THR A 154 19.40 -6.45 14.71
C THR A 154 20.64 -7.32 14.61
N GLY A 155 21.81 -6.72 14.35
CA GLY A 155 23.09 -7.43 14.24
C GLY A 155 23.29 -8.17 12.92
N GLY A 156 22.50 -7.86 11.90
CA GLY A 156 22.63 -8.40 10.55
C GLY A 156 21.33 -8.40 9.75
N ASP A 157 21.43 -8.87 8.51
CA ASP A 157 20.29 -8.97 7.58
C ASP A 157 19.18 -9.86 8.17
N LEU A 158 17.93 -9.39 8.10
CA LEU A 158 16.80 -10.25 8.37
C LEU A 158 16.68 -11.32 7.28
N ASN A 159 16.41 -12.54 7.73
CA ASN A 159 16.22 -13.69 6.86
C ASN A 159 14.80 -14.24 7.07
N PHE A 160 14.00 -14.26 5.99
CA PHE A 160 12.60 -14.71 6.01
C PHE A 160 12.43 -16.16 5.55
N SER A 161 13.54 -16.78 5.09
CA SER A 161 13.48 -18.08 4.42
C SER A 161 13.23 -19.22 5.39
N ILE A 162 12.12 -19.91 5.17
CA ILE A 162 11.77 -21.15 5.89
C ILE A 162 12.63 -22.36 5.44
N GLU A 163 13.38 -22.22 4.34
CA GLU A 163 14.32 -23.25 3.88
C GLU A 163 15.63 -23.24 4.66
N THR A 164 16.03 -22.07 5.19
CA THR A 164 17.33 -21.88 5.85
C THR A 164 17.21 -21.61 7.33
N GLN A 165 16.00 -21.43 7.84
CA GLN A 165 15.68 -21.21 9.25
C GLN A 165 14.47 -22.04 9.66
N ASN A 166 14.28 -22.23 10.97
CA ASN A 166 13.02 -22.79 11.45
C ASN A 166 11.88 -21.74 11.26
N LEU A 167 10.66 -22.26 11.16
CA LEU A 167 9.46 -21.44 10.89
C LEU A 167 9.26 -20.30 11.90
N SER A 168 9.56 -20.54 13.18
CA SER A 168 9.39 -19.54 14.23
C SER A 168 10.33 -18.35 14.03
N VAL A 169 11.61 -18.60 13.78
CA VAL A 169 12.62 -17.54 13.56
C VAL A 169 12.34 -16.78 12.27
N ALA A 170 11.97 -17.48 11.20
CA ALA A 170 11.60 -16.85 9.94
C ALA A 170 10.34 -15.96 10.10
N THR A 171 9.35 -16.42 10.87
CA THR A 171 8.13 -15.66 11.15
C THR A 171 8.42 -14.43 12.00
N GLU A 172 9.26 -14.55 13.03
CA GLU A 172 9.69 -13.42 13.85
C GLU A 172 10.43 -12.36 13.02
N SER A 173 11.32 -12.79 12.12
CA SER A 173 12.05 -11.89 11.22
C SER A 173 11.11 -11.14 10.28
N ARG A 174 10.09 -11.79 9.74
CA ARG A 174 9.05 -11.15 8.89
C ARG A 174 8.22 -10.14 9.69
N LEU A 175 7.78 -10.53 10.89
CA LEU A 175 7.03 -9.63 11.77
C LEU A 175 7.84 -8.38 12.12
N LYS A 176 9.15 -8.53 12.40
CA LYS A 176 10.03 -7.37 12.65
C LYS A 176 10.07 -6.42 11.45
N ALA A 177 10.13 -6.94 10.22
CA ALA A 177 10.13 -6.11 9.02
C ALA A 177 8.80 -5.36 8.83
N GLU A 178 7.68 -6.05 9.01
CA GLU A 178 6.33 -5.45 8.92
C GLU A 178 6.13 -4.36 9.97
N MET A 179 6.47 -4.64 11.23
CA MET A 179 6.37 -3.66 12.31
C MET A 179 7.26 -2.45 12.07
N TRP A 180 8.51 -2.66 11.64
CA TRP A 180 9.40 -1.58 11.27
C TRP A 180 8.78 -0.68 10.17
N PHE A 181 8.18 -1.29 9.15
CA PHE A 181 7.58 -0.53 8.05
C PHE A 181 6.37 0.30 8.53
N ILE A 182 5.52 -0.30 9.36
CA ILE A 182 4.36 0.39 9.97
C ILE A 182 4.84 1.54 10.86
N ASP A 183 5.83 1.32 11.71
CA ASP A 183 6.40 2.36 12.57
C ASP A 183 6.96 3.52 11.73
N ARG A 184 7.62 3.22 10.60
CA ARG A 184 8.11 4.23 9.66
C ARG A 184 6.97 5.00 8.99
N ILE A 185 5.88 4.33 8.61
CA ILE A 185 4.67 5.01 8.11
C ILE A 185 4.16 6.00 9.16
N MET A 186 3.98 5.57 10.40
CA MET A 186 3.46 6.42 11.47
C MET A 186 4.37 7.62 11.75
N GLU A 187 5.67 7.41 11.84
CA GLU A 187 6.66 8.48 12.04
C GLU A 187 6.63 9.51 10.90
N MET A 188 6.58 9.04 9.64
CA MET A 188 6.56 9.92 8.46
C MET A 188 5.21 10.63 8.33
N TRP A 189 4.12 9.97 8.71
CA TRP A 189 2.79 10.57 8.72
C TRP A 189 2.73 11.79 9.66
N GLU A 190 3.21 11.65 10.88
CA GLU A 190 3.26 12.75 11.84
C GLU A 190 4.08 13.94 11.32
N LYS A 191 5.21 13.66 10.64
CA LYS A 191 6.10 14.69 10.09
C LYS A 191 5.55 15.36 8.82
N ALA A 192 4.68 14.68 8.07
CA ALA A 192 4.18 15.20 6.81
C ALA A 192 3.15 16.34 6.97
N HIS A 193 2.53 16.48 8.14
CA HIS A 193 1.56 17.55 8.46
C HIS A 193 0.44 17.70 7.42
N LEU A 194 -0.06 16.59 6.89
CA LEU A 194 -1.14 16.56 5.90
C LEU A 194 -2.46 17.03 6.53
N LYS A 195 -3.18 17.90 5.83
CA LYS A 195 -4.34 18.63 6.38
C LYS A 195 -5.68 18.02 5.97
N ASN A 196 -5.76 17.56 4.72
CA ASN A 196 -7.00 17.20 4.06
C ASN A 196 -7.23 15.69 4.01
N ILE A 197 -6.26 14.90 4.44
CA ILE A 197 -6.31 13.43 4.43
C ILE A 197 -6.04 12.83 5.80
N ASN A 198 -6.54 11.61 6.01
CA ASN A 198 -6.31 10.79 7.20
C ASN A 198 -5.74 9.44 6.79
N LEU A 199 -4.79 8.91 7.56
CA LEU A 199 -4.36 7.52 7.43
C LEU A 199 -5.41 6.61 8.08
N LEU A 200 -6.11 5.82 7.27
CA LEU A 200 -7.09 4.86 7.75
C LEU A 200 -6.42 3.53 8.16
N GLY A 201 -5.36 3.15 7.45
CA GLY A 201 -4.64 1.92 7.75
C GLY A 201 -3.71 1.47 6.63
N VAL A 202 -3.31 0.21 6.71
CA VAL A 202 -2.47 -0.44 5.70
C VAL A 202 -3.20 -1.60 5.04
N TYR A 203 -2.91 -1.83 3.78
CA TYR A 203 -3.47 -2.90 2.97
C TYR A 203 -2.45 -4.01 2.79
N TRP A 204 -2.79 -5.19 3.28
CA TRP A 204 -1.98 -6.39 3.09
C TRP A 204 -2.04 -6.86 1.64
N ILE A 205 -1.03 -6.49 0.87
CA ILE A 205 -1.04 -6.67 -0.59
C ILE A 205 -1.09 -8.13 -1.05
N PHE A 206 -0.68 -9.06 -0.20
CA PHE A 206 -0.75 -10.48 -0.52
C PHE A 206 -2.18 -11.03 -0.50
N GLU A 207 -3.12 -10.35 0.15
CA GLU A 207 -4.55 -10.70 0.24
C GLU A 207 -4.86 -12.11 0.81
N THR A 208 -3.84 -12.82 1.24
CA THR A 208 -3.97 -14.19 1.75
C THR A 208 -3.32 -14.30 3.11
N VAL A 209 -4.04 -14.84 4.07
CA VAL A 209 -3.50 -15.26 5.36
C VAL A 209 -3.42 -16.78 5.34
N TYR A 210 -2.22 -17.32 5.16
CA TYR A 210 -2.02 -18.75 5.34
C TYR A 210 -2.27 -19.08 6.80
N ARG A 211 -3.37 -19.75 7.08
CA ARG A 211 -3.46 -20.49 8.33
C ARG A 211 -2.34 -21.51 8.28
N SER A 212 -1.44 -21.47 9.26
CA SER A 212 -0.43 -22.49 9.47
C SER A 212 -1.13 -23.81 9.79
N ARG A 213 -1.77 -24.41 8.82
CA ARG A 213 -2.08 -25.83 8.90
C ARG A 213 -0.72 -26.50 8.77
N SER A 214 -0.29 -27.09 9.89
CA SER A 214 0.79 -28.06 9.90
C SER A 214 0.98 -28.68 8.53
N MET A 215 2.07 -28.30 7.84
CA MET A 215 2.61 -29.18 6.83
C MET A 215 2.99 -30.46 7.57
N LYS A 216 2.11 -31.46 7.49
CA LYS A 216 2.44 -32.84 7.79
C LYS A 216 3.08 -33.45 6.57
#